data_88a627d149aad07cc314baeb13cd4acb
#
_entry.id   88a627d149aad07cc314baeb13cd4acb
#
_cell.length_a   1.000
_cell.length_b   1.000
_cell.length_c   1.000
_cell.angle_alpha   90.00
_cell.angle_beta   90.00
_cell.angle_gamma   90.00
#
_symmetry.space_group_name_H-M   'P 1'
#
loop_
_entity.id
_entity.type
_entity.pdbx_description
1 polymer ?
#
loop_
_entity_poly.entity_id
_entity_poly.type
_entity_poly.pdbx_seq_one_letter_code
_entity_poly.pdbx_strand_id
1 'polypeptide(L)'
;PVAEICAMARAAGAFTCVDGVSYAPHGFPDMAELGADVYLFSAYKTYGPHQGIMVIRRGIGAELPNQAHFFNGDVLYKRFTPAGPDHAQVAACAGMADYVDALYAHHFGAAAASPVQRNTAVHDLMRDHEIALTAPLLDYLAARNDLRLIGPRQAARRAPTLAVALDRPALPVATAL
;
A
#
# COMPACT_ATOMS: atom_id res chain seq x y z
N PRO A 1 0.51 -7.43 -12.14
CA PRO A 1 -0.29 -6.62 -13.08
C PRO A 1 0.02 -5.12 -12.98
N VAL A 2 0.25 -4.53 -11.75
CA VAL A 2 0.47 -3.06 -11.66
C VAL A 2 1.75 -2.64 -12.37
N ALA A 3 2.85 -3.34 -12.20
CA ALA A 3 4.11 -3.06 -12.92
C ALA A 3 3.94 -3.15 -14.45
N GLU A 4 3.17 -4.12 -14.94
CA GLU A 4 2.86 -4.26 -16.37
C GLU A 4 2.06 -3.05 -16.88
N ILE A 5 1.06 -2.60 -16.10
CA ILE A 5 0.26 -1.40 -16.43
C ILE A 5 1.15 -0.16 -16.44
N CYS A 6 2.04 -0.01 -15.47
CA CYS A 6 3.01 1.09 -15.44
C CYS A 6 3.95 1.06 -16.67
N ALA A 7 4.40 -0.12 -17.07
CA ALA A 7 5.23 -0.28 -18.26
C ALA A 7 4.47 0.08 -19.55
N MET A 8 3.21 -0.34 -19.68
CA MET A 8 2.35 0.00 -20.82
C MET A 8 2.07 1.52 -20.89
N ALA A 9 1.74 2.14 -19.76
CA ALA A 9 1.52 3.59 -19.68
C ALA A 9 2.77 4.37 -20.08
N ARG A 10 3.93 3.96 -19.57
CA ARG A 10 5.21 4.56 -19.93
C ARG A 10 5.52 4.42 -21.44
N ALA A 11 5.27 3.25 -22.02
CA ALA A 11 5.46 3.03 -23.45
C ALA A 11 4.54 3.94 -24.30
N ALA A 12 3.38 4.32 -23.78
CA ALA A 12 2.44 5.25 -24.39
C ALA A 12 2.76 6.73 -24.07
N GLY A 13 3.83 7.04 -23.35
CA GLY A 13 4.20 8.40 -22.94
C GLY A 13 3.33 8.97 -21.82
N ALA A 14 2.61 8.14 -21.09
CA ALA A 14 1.74 8.56 -19.99
C ALA A 14 2.44 8.39 -18.62
N PHE A 15 2.14 9.29 -17.69
CA PHE A 15 2.55 9.16 -16.27
C PHE A 15 1.61 8.23 -15.51
N THR A 16 2.17 7.60 -14.48
CA THR A 16 1.43 6.69 -13.61
C THR A 16 1.41 7.19 -12.17
N CYS A 17 0.22 7.23 -11.58
CA CYS A 17 0.03 7.46 -10.16
C CYS A 17 -0.68 6.24 -9.57
N VAL A 18 -0.03 5.54 -8.66
CA VAL A 18 -0.55 4.33 -8.02
C VAL A 18 -1.03 4.66 -6.62
N ASP A 19 -2.31 4.45 -6.38
CA ASP A 19 -2.89 4.52 -5.03
C ASP A 19 -2.67 3.18 -4.32
N GLY A 20 -1.72 3.18 -3.39
CA GLY A 20 -1.36 2.05 -2.55
C GLY A 20 -2.00 2.07 -1.16
N VAL A 21 -2.93 3.00 -0.89
CA VAL A 21 -3.50 3.23 0.45
C VAL A 21 -4.04 1.96 1.10
N SER A 22 -4.69 1.09 0.35
CA SER A 22 -5.24 -0.16 0.88
C SER A 22 -4.28 -1.34 0.78
N TYR A 23 -3.18 -1.21 0.03
CA TYR A 23 -2.19 -2.27 -0.13
C TYR A 23 -0.98 -2.11 0.80
N ALA A 24 -0.57 -0.89 1.11
CA ALA A 24 0.64 -0.59 1.89
C ALA A 24 0.74 -1.35 3.23
N PRO A 25 -0.33 -1.59 4.01
CA PRO A 25 -0.24 -2.40 5.22
C PRO A 25 0.12 -3.88 4.96
N HIS A 26 -0.07 -4.37 3.73
CA HIS A 26 0.20 -5.75 3.33
C HIS A 26 1.55 -5.93 2.63
N GLY A 27 2.29 -4.86 2.36
CA GLY A 27 3.61 -4.87 1.76
C GLY A 27 3.91 -3.59 0.98
N PHE A 28 5.11 -3.05 1.15
CA PHE A 28 5.60 -1.95 0.34
C PHE A 28 6.22 -2.51 -0.96
N PRO A 29 5.82 -2.00 -2.13
CA PRO A 29 6.48 -2.39 -3.38
C PRO A 29 7.89 -1.80 -3.47
N ASP A 30 8.78 -2.49 -4.14
CA ASP A 30 9.98 -1.85 -4.68
C ASP A 30 9.56 -0.88 -5.79
N MET A 31 9.84 0.40 -5.60
CA MET A 31 9.44 1.44 -6.55
C MET A 31 10.16 1.34 -7.90
N ALA A 32 11.38 0.78 -7.92
CA ALA A 32 12.12 0.57 -9.16
C ALA A 32 11.49 -0.56 -9.99
N GLU A 33 11.11 -1.66 -9.32
CA GLU A 33 10.43 -2.81 -9.97
C GLU A 33 8.99 -2.48 -10.36
N LEU A 34 8.25 -1.76 -9.50
CA LEU A 34 6.89 -1.31 -9.78
C LEU A 34 6.84 -0.41 -11.01
N GLY A 35 7.86 0.44 -11.16
CA GLY A 35 7.96 1.36 -12.27
C GLY A 35 6.96 2.51 -12.28
N ALA A 36 6.23 2.75 -11.20
CA ALA A 36 5.32 3.89 -11.06
C ALA A 36 6.09 5.21 -10.97
N ASP A 37 5.46 6.29 -11.44
CA ASP A 37 6.01 7.64 -11.32
C ASP A 37 5.69 8.25 -9.97
N VAL A 38 4.50 7.97 -9.46
CA VAL A 38 4.02 8.38 -8.13
C VAL A 38 3.37 7.18 -7.44
N TYR A 39 3.65 7.01 -6.14
CA TYR A 39 2.98 6.04 -5.27
C TYR A 39 2.49 6.75 -4.02
N LEU A 40 1.24 6.54 -3.68
CA LEU A 40 0.57 7.19 -2.55
C LEU A 40 0.13 6.15 -1.52
N PHE A 41 0.31 6.45 -0.24
CA PHE A 41 -0.27 5.62 0.82
C PHE A 41 -0.53 6.44 2.10
N SER A 42 -1.28 5.85 3.02
CA SER A 42 -1.61 6.44 4.31
C SER A 42 -0.83 5.79 5.43
N ALA A 43 -0.10 6.58 6.19
CA ALA A 43 0.65 6.08 7.35
C ALA A 43 -0.29 5.43 8.39
N TYR A 44 -1.48 6.01 8.63
CA TYR A 44 -2.44 5.48 9.62
C TYR A 44 -2.99 4.08 9.27
N LYS A 45 -2.97 3.67 7.99
CA LYS A 45 -3.28 2.30 7.59
C LYS A 45 -2.07 1.38 7.67
N THR A 46 -0.89 1.94 7.92
CA THR A 46 0.40 1.25 7.90
C THR A 46 1.11 1.45 9.24
N TYR A 47 0.34 1.32 10.33
CA TYR A 47 0.82 1.39 11.73
C TYR A 47 1.40 2.75 12.16
N GLY A 48 1.10 3.82 11.44
CA GLY A 48 1.61 5.16 11.66
C GLY A 48 0.54 6.20 12.04
N PRO A 49 0.91 7.48 12.11
CA PRO A 49 0.01 8.58 12.42
C PRO A 49 -0.92 8.91 11.26
N HIS A 50 -1.87 9.82 11.48
CA HIS A 50 -2.82 10.28 10.45
C HIS A 50 -2.15 11.20 9.44
N GLN A 51 -1.28 10.62 8.61
CA GLN A 51 -0.47 11.30 7.61
C GLN A 51 -0.54 10.57 6.27
N GLY A 52 -0.66 11.33 5.17
CA GLY A 52 -0.47 10.85 3.81
C GLY A 52 1.00 10.89 3.43
N ILE A 53 1.47 9.87 2.72
CA ILE A 53 2.84 9.79 2.21
C ILE A 53 2.80 9.63 0.69
N MET A 54 3.59 10.44 0.00
CA MET A 54 3.78 10.38 -1.44
C MET A 54 5.24 10.08 -1.76
N VAL A 55 5.47 9.01 -2.50
CA VAL A 55 6.76 8.70 -3.11
C VAL A 55 6.67 9.11 -4.59
N ILE A 56 7.57 9.96 -5.04
CA ILE A 56 7.60 10.47 -6.41
C ILE A 56 8.99 10.31 -7.02
N ARG A 57 9.07 9.91 -8.29
CA ARG A 57 10.32 9.86 -9.03
C ARG A 57 10.92 11.25 -9.14
N ARG A 58 12.20 11.38 -8.82
CA ARG A 58 12.91 12.67 -8.75
C ARG A 58 12.77 13.50 -10.04
N GLY A 59 12.90 12.89 -11.22
CA GLY A 59 12.74 13.59 -12.50
C GLY A 59 11.36 14.21 -12.64
N ILE A 60 10.32 13.42 -12.45
CA ILE A 60 8.91 13.88 -12.50
C ILE A 60 8.65 14.97 -11.47
N GLY A 61 9.12 14.78 -10.23
CA GLY A 61 8.95 15.77 -9.17
C GLY A 61 9.65 17.11 -9.49
N ALA A 62 10.74 17.08 -10.25
CA ALA A 62 11.42 18.29 -10.69
C ALA A 62 10.69 19.03 -11.83
N GLU A 63 10.02 18.30 -12.70
CA GLU A 63 9.31 18.84 -13.87
C GLU A 63 7.90 19.38 -13.53
N LEU A 64 7.22 18.77 -12.56
CA LEU A 64 5.87 19.19 -12.17
C LEU A 64 5.87 20.58 -11.54
N PRO A 65 4.81 21.37 -11.71
CA PRO A 65 4.68 22.69 -11.10
C PRO A 65 4.74 22.63 -9.57
N ASN A 66 5.33 23.65 -8.95
CA ASN A 66 5.31 23.82 -7.50
C ASN A 66 3.87 23.96 -6.99
N GLN A 67 3.45 23.14 -6.05
CA GLN A 67 2.14 23.17 -5.39
C GLN A 67 2.21 23.75 -3.97
N ALA A 68 3.41 24.04 -3.46
CA ALA A 68 3.65 24.64 -2.17
C ALA A 68 3.79 26.16 -2.28
N HIS A 69 4.16 26.81 -1.19
CA HIS A 69 4.51 28.22 -1.22
C HIS A 69 5.65 28.50 -2.20
N PHE A 70 5.61 29.67 -2.84
CA PHE A 70 6.57 30.04 -3.89
C PHE A 70 8.03 29.94 -3.42
N PHE A 71 8.33 30.28 -2.16
CA PHE A 71 9.67 30.19 -1.57
C PHE A 71 10.16 28.75 -1.33
N ASN A 72 9.31 27.74 -1.51
CA ASN A 72 9.66 26.32 -1.44
C ASN A 72 9.91 25.69 -2.83
N GLY A 73 9.77 26.46 -3.90
CA GLY A 73 9.84 25.95 -5.27
C GLY A 73 11.16 25.26 -5.62
N ASP A 74 12.27 25.72 -5.05
CA ASP A 74 13.60 25.17 -5.30
C ASP A 74 13.96 23.98 -4.41
N VAL A 75 13.08 23.61 -3.47
CA VAL A 75 13.31 22.51 -2.53
C VAL A 75 12.39 21.33 -2.88
N LEU A 76 12.90 20.35 -3.62
CA LEU A 76 12.13 19.27 -4.23
C LEU A 76 11.15 18.59 -3.25
N TYR A 77 11.59 18.21 -2.05
CA TYR A 77 10.74 17.53 -1.06
C TYR A 77 9.65 18.43 -0.46
N LYS A 78 9.71 19.75 -0.66
CA LYS A 78 8.71 20.70 -0.18
C LYS A 78 7.70 21.09 -1.26
N ARG A 79 8.00 20.88 -2.54
CA ARG A 79 7.19 21.38 -3.67
C ARG A 79 5.75 20.86 -3.68
N PHE A 80 5.48 19.72 -3.06
CA PHE A 80 4.16 19.08 -3.05
C PHE A 80 3.51 19.09 -1.67
N THR A 81 4.09 19.81 -0.70
CA THR A 81 3.51 19.96 0.63
C THR A 81 2.89 21.35 0.74
N PRO A 82 1.57 21.50 0.58
CA PRO A 82 0.89 22.77 0.71
C PRO A 82 0.95 23.24 2.17
N ALA A 83 1.18 24.55 2.36
CA ALA A 83 1.26 25.22 3.67
C ALA A 83 2.28 24.57 4.65
N GLY A 84 2.14 24.81 5.95
CA GLY A 84 2.99 24.20 6.98
C GLY A 84 2.54 22.77 7.29
N PRO A 85 3.37 21.73 7.11
CA PRO A 85 3.03 20.38 7.53
C PRO A 85 2.98 20.28 9.05
N ASP A 86 2.22 19.32 9.56
CA ASP A 86 2.30 18.92 10.96
C ASP A 86 3.62 18.14 11.17
N HIS A 87 4.63 18.86 11.63
CA HIS A 87 5.97 18.31 11.84
C HIS A 87 5.99 17.17 12.87
N ALA A 88 5.10 17.19 13.87
CA ALA A 88 5.00 16.14 14.87
C ALA A 88 4.50 14.83 14.22
N GLN A 89 3.47 14.89 13.40
CA GLN A 89 2.98 13.72 12.66
C GLN A 89 4.00 13.21 11.64
N VAL A 90 4.68 14.11 10.93
CA VAL A 90 5.75 13.71 10.00
C VAL A 90 6.87 12.98 10.74
N ALA A 91 7.32 13.50 11.88
CA ALA A 91 8.34 12.84 12.70
C ALA A 91 7.86 11.49 13.27
N ALA A 92 6.59 11.40 13.68
CA ALA A 92 6.00 10.17 14.20
C ALA A 92 5.93 9.02 13.16
N CYS A 93 6.01 9.33 11.86
CA CYS A 93 6.10 8.28 10.82
C CYS A 93 7.35 7.39 10.98
N ALA A 94 8.40 7.84 11.65
CA ALA A 94 9.57 7.00 11.96
C ALA A 94 9.18 5.76 12.81
N GLY A 95 8.17 5.89 13.67
CA GLY A 95 7.65 4.79 14.49
C GLY A 95 7.11 3.61 13.68
N MET A 96 6.78 3.80 12.39
CA MET A 96 6.41 2.69 11.49
C MET A 96 7.59 1.75 11.26
N ALA A 97 8.79 2.30 11.09
CA ALA A 97 10.01 1.50 10.95
C ALA A 97 10.38 0.81 12.27
N ASP A 98 10.26 1.51 13.39
CA ASP A 98 10.51 0.95 14.73
C ASP A 98 9.55 -0.22 15.01
N TYR A 99 8.30 -0.12 14.60
CA TYR A 99 7.32 -1.21 14.74
C TYR A 99 7.71 -2.45 13.92
N VAL A 100 8.10 -2.27 12.66
CA VAL A 100 8.61 -3.37 11.82
C VAL A 100 9.86 -4.00 12.44
N ASP A 101 10.78 -3.20 12.93
CA ASP A 101 12.00 -3.68 13.59
C ASP A 101 11.69 -4.46 14.88
N ALA A 102 10.71 -4.03 15.66
CA ALA A 102 10.25 -4.75 16.85
C ALA A 102 9.61 -6.10 16.49
N LEU A 103 8.78 -6.15 15.44
CA LEU A 103 8.20 -7.40 14.95
C LEU A 103 9.29 -8.35 14.43
N TYR A 104 10.25 -7.83 13.67
CA TYR A 104 11.37 -8.63 13.19
C TYR A 104 12.16 -9.24 14.35
N ALA A 105 12.53 -8.42 15.35
CA ALA A 105 13.26 -8.89 16.52
C ALA A 105 12.49 -9.96 17.31
N HIS A 106 11.16 -9.81 17.41
CA HIS A 106 10.30 -10.77 18.09
C HIS A 106 10.25 -12.13 17.39
N HIS A 107 10.12 -12.15 16.07
CA HIS A 107 9.89 -13.38 15.31
C HIS A 107 11.18 -14.03 14.77
N PHE A 108 12.21 -13.26 14.48
CA PHE A 108 13.44 -13.73 13.83
C PHE A 108 14.70 -13.54 14.68
N GLY A 109 14.57 -12.93 15.87
CA GLY A 109 15.69 -12.66 16.75
C GLY A 109 16.58 -11.50 16.31
N ALA A 110 17.74 -11.35 16.95
CA ALA A 110 18.68 -10.24 16.72
C ALA A 110 19.66 -10.50 15.55
N ALA A 111 19.30 -11.31 14.57
CA ALA A 111 20.15 -11.57 13.42
C ALA A 111 20.44 -10.27 12.64
N ALA A 112 21.69 -10.10 12.24
CA ALA A 112 22.09 -8.95 11.42
C ALA A 112 21.38 -8.99 10.07
N ALA A 113 20.47 -8.03 9.82
CA ALA A 113 19.74 -7.87 8.59
C ALA A 113 19.62 -6.39 8.23
N SER A 114 19.64 -6.08 6.94
CA SER A 114 19.38 -4.72 6.48
C SER A 114 17.92 -4.31 6.75
N PRO A 115 17.59 -3.01 6.81
CA PRO A 115 16.20 -2.55 6.95
C PRO A 115 15.26 -3.15 5.89
N VAL A 116 15.71 -3.30 4.65
CA VAL A 116 14.94 -3.90 3.56
C VAL A 116 14.66 -5.38 3.87
N GLN A 117 15.66 -6.14 4.28
CA GLN A 117 15.50 -7.56 4.63
C GLN A 117 14.55 -7.75 5.81
N ARG A 118 14.64 -6.91 6.85
CA ARG A 118 13.72 -6.96 7.99
C ARG A 118 12.28 -6.67 7.56
N ASN A 119 12.10 -5.62 6.77
CA ASN A 119 10.78 -5.26 6.24
C ASN A 119 10.18 -6.39 5.39
N THR A 120 10.95 -6.97 4.48
CA THR A 120 10.50 -8.09 3.65
C THR A 120 10.11 -9.28 4.51
N ALA A 121 10.95 -9.70 5.45
CA ALA A 121 10.66 -10.85 6.32
C ALA A 121 9.38 -10.66 7.15
N VAL A 122 9.14 -9.46 7.69
CA VAL A 122 7.93 -9.14 8.44
C VAL A 122 6.69 -9.16 7.54
N HIS A 123 6.78 -8.58 6.34
CA HIS A 123 5.67 -8.60 5.40
C HIS A 123 5.37 -10.02 4.88
N ASP A 124 6.37 -10.85 4.63
CA ASP A 124 6.19 -12.25 4.24
C ASP A 124 5.47 -13.03 5.36
N LEU A 125 5.87 -12.83 6.62
CA LEU A 125 5.21 -13.43 7.78
C LEU A 125 3.72 -13.03 7.86
N MET A 126 3.44 -11.72 7.73
CA MET A 126 2.06 -11.22 7.73
C MET A 126 1.27 -11.79 6.53
N ARG A 127 1.89 -11.82 5.36
CA ARG A 127 1.28 -12.32 4.14
C ARG A 127 0.91 -13.79 4.22
N ASP A 128 1.78 -14.62 4.75
CA ASP A 128 1.51 -16.05 4.95
C ASP A 128 0.34 -16.26 5.90
N HIS A 129 0.26 -15.47 6.97
CA HIS A 129 -0.86 -15.50 7.90
C HIS A 129 -2.18 -15.05 7.25
N GLU A 130 -2.16 -13.97 6.48
CA GLU A 130 -3.31 -13.49 5.71
C GLU A 130 -3.82 -14.54 4.70
N ILE A 131 -2.91 -15.22 4.01
CA ILE A 131 -3.24 -16.31 3.08
C ILE A 131 -3.93 -17.46 3.83
N ALA A 132 -3.35 -17.89 4.96
CA ALA A 132 -3.89 -18.97 5.76
C ALA A 132 -5.31 -18.68 6.29
N LEU A 133 -5.58 -17.43 6.69
CA LEU A 133 -6.89 -17.00 7.17
C LEU A 133 -7.89 -16.79 6.02
N THR A 134 -7.43 -16.30 4.88
CA THR A 134 -8.29 -15.93 3.75
C THR A 134 -8.72 -17.16 2.93
N ALA A 135 -7.87 -18.16 2.79
CA ALA A 135 -8.12 -19.32 1.96
C ALA A 135 -9.44 -20.07 2.32
N PRO A 136 -9.69 -20.46 3.57
CA PRO A 136 -10.94 -21.17 3.92
C PRO A 136 -12.19 -20.31 3.70
N LEU A 137 -12.10 -18.99 3.88
CA LEU A 137 -13.22 -18.09 3.58
C LEU A 137 -13.49 -18.00 2.07
N LEU A 138 -12.45 -17.97 1.25
CA LEU A 138 -12.58 -17.99 -0.21
C LEU A 138 -13.22 -19.30 -0.69
N ASP A 139 -12.82 -20.43 -0.14
CA ASP A 139 -13.39 -21.74 -0.47
C ASP A 139 -14.87 -21.78 -0.10
N TYR A 140 -15.23 -21.31 1.09
CA TYR A 140 -16.62 -21.20 1.53
C TYR A 140 -17.45 -20.31 0.58
N LEU A 141 -16.97 -19.12 0.26
CA LEU A 141 -17.69 -18.19 -0.63
C LEU A 141 -17.76 -18.72 -2.07
N ALA A 142 -16.72 -19.37 -2.56
CA ALA A 142 -16.71 -19.96 -3.90
C ALA A 142 -17.66 -21.16 -4.07
N ALA A 143 -18.01 -21.85 -2.97
CA ALA A 143 -18.95 -22.97 -2.98
C ALA A 143 -20.43 -22.52 -2.92
N ARG A 144 -20.69 -21.23 -2.67
CA ARG A 144 -22.06 -20.70 -2.60
C ARG A 144 -22.63 -20.42 -4.00
N ASN A 145 -23.93 -20.69 -4.17
CA ASN A 145 -24.66 -20.47 -5.43
C ASN A 145 -25.48 -19.17 -5.43
N ASP A 146 -25.63 -18.52 -4.26
CA ASP A 146 -26.44 -17.31 -4.08
C ASP A 146 -25.60 -16.01 -4.15
N LEU A 147 -24.32 -16.16 -4.48
CA LEU A 147 -23.41 -15.04 -4.66
C LEU A 147 -22.32 -15.37 -5.72
N ARG A 148 -21.70 -14.32 -6.24
CA ARG A 148 -20.54 -14.45 -7.13
C ARG A 148 -19.32 -13.77 -6.51
N LEU A 149 -18.28 -14.54 -6.21
CA LEU A 149 -17.01 -14.01 -5.72
C LEU A 149 -16.34 -13.15 -6.80
N ILE A 150 -15.88 -11.96 -6.44
CA ILE A 150 -15.18 -11.02 -7.33
C ILE A 150 -13.67 -11.14 -7.12
N GLY A 151 -12.92 -11.22 -8.21
CA GLY A 151 -11.46 -11.34 -8.22
C GLY A 151 -10.94 -12.77 -8.11
N PRO A 152 -9.62 -12.95 -7.96
CA PRO A 152 -8.99 -14.26 -7.90
C PRO A 152 -9.50 -15.12 -6.73
N ARG A 153 -9.71 -16.42 -6.98
CA ARG A 153 -10.07 -17.38 -5.93
C ARG A 153 -8.90 -17.77 -5.05
N GLN A 154 -7.68 -17.66 -5.57
CA GLN A 154 -6.47 -18.00 -4.83
C GLN A 154 -6.08 -16.86 -3.88
N ALA A 155 -5.99 -17.16 -2.57
CA ALA A 155 -5.59 -16.17 -1.55
C ALA A 155 -4.23 -15.53 -1.85
N ALA A 156 -3.27 -16.30 -2.37
CA ALA A 156 -1.94 -15.80 -2.75
C ALA A 156 -1.95 -14.77 -3.90
N ARG A 157 -3.06 -14.64 -4.65
CA ARG A 157 -3.19 -13.73 -5.80
C ARG A 157 -4.00 -12.47 -5.52
N ARG A 158 -4.34 -12.23 -4.25
CA ARG A 158 -5.13 -11.07 -3.82
C ARG A 158 -4.68 -10.54 -2.47
N ALA A 159 -4.96 -9.28 -2.18
CA ALA A 159 -4.96 -8.78 -0.81
C ALA A 159 -6.10 -9.44 -0.01
N PRO A 160 -6.07 -9.45 1.34
CA PRO A 160 -7.11 -10.09 2.18
C PRO A 160 -8.43 -9.27 2.19
N THR A 161 -8.80 -8.78 1.03
CA THR A 161 -10.05 -8.05 0.78
C THR A 161 -10.94 -8.88 -0.12
N LEU A 162 -12.18 -9.12 0.32
CA LEU A 162 -13.15 -9.93 -0.40
C LEU A 162 -14.33 -9.08 -0.82
N ALA A 163 -14.74 -9.23 -2.07
CA ALA A 163 -15.94 -8.64 -2.60
C ALA A 163 -16.80 -9.72 -3.25
N VAL A 164 -18.10 -9.62 -3.04
CA VAL A 164 -19.09 -10.52 -3.63
C VAL A 164 -20.18 -9.70 -4.33
N ALA A 165 -20.68 -10.22 -5.44
CA ALA A 165 -21.89 -9.70 -6.08
C ALA A 165 -23.07 -10.60 -5.71
N LEU A 166 -24.22 -9.97 -5.46
CA LEU A 166 -25.48 -10.62 -5.13
C LEU A 166 -26.51 -10.30 -6.21
N ASP A 167 -27.46 -11.20 -6.47
CA ASP A 167 -28.60 -10.98 -7.37
C ASP A 167 -29.75 -10.20 -6.70
N ARG A 168 -29.49 -9.64 -5.52
CA ARG A 168 -30.42 -8.87 -4.68
C ARG A 168 -29.68 -7.65 -4.09
N PRO A 169 -30.40 -6.62 -3.60
CA PRO A 169 -29.78 -5.48 -2.93
C PRO A 169 -28.85 -5.91 -1.79
N ALA A 170 -27.63 -5.39 -1.78
CA ALA A 170 -26.60 -5.77 -0.81
C ALA A 170 -26.84 -5.18 0.59
N LEU A 171 -27.47 -4.00 0.68
CA LEU A 171 -27.65 -3.29 1.94
C LEU A 171 -28.39 -4.11 3.02
N PRO A 172 -29.52 -4.80 2.74
CA PRO A 172 -30.16 -5.64 3.74
C PRO A 172 -29.27 -6.78 4.26
N VAL A 173 -28.41 -7.34 3.38
CA VAL A 173 -27.47 -8.39 3.78
C VAL A 173 -26.37 -7.81 4.67
N ALA A 174 -25.78 -6.68 4.29
CA ALA A 174 -24.76 -6.00 5.09
C ALA A 174 -25.27 -5.52 6.45
N THR A 175 -26.56 -5.22 6.57
CA THR A 175 -27.18 -4.81 7.85
C THR A 175 -27.45 -6.01 8.77
N ALA A 176 -27.58 -7.20 8.19
CA ALA A 176 -27.86 -8.43 8.95
C ALA A 176 -26.59 -9.16 9.43
N LEU A 177 -25.40 -8.75 8.95
CA LEU A 177 -24.10 -9.24 9.38
C LEU A 177 -23.53 -8.42 10.53
#